data_48ac8e84b4605e053b5b44bace1dc2ba
#
_entry.id   48ac8e84b4605e053b5b44bace1dc2ba
#
_cell.length_a   1.000
_cell.length_b   1.000
_cell.length_c   1.000
_cell.angle_alpha   90.00
_cell.angle_beta   90.00
_cell.angle_gamma   90.00
#
_symmetry.space_group_name_H-M   'P 1'
#
loop_
_entity.id
_entity.type
_entity.pdbx_description
1 polymer ?
#
loop_
_entity_poly.entity_id
_entity_poly.type
_entity_poly.pdbx_seq_one_letter_code
_entity_poly.pdbx_strand_id
1 'polypeptide(L)'
;MGNTAQFGAAWCELVAELNWPLLGQTYCDGDGSTFFDEVLLDQVLDTGLELVDSLAAALPRRGAARSVYVGAAVAELPLLLAETLVLDREVHWLNLPGPEVNELRRGLQVVSTKLGVHLPQPATHGLMRVPDASCDHLWLASVLTDPEAFPSLHDRLYERAGSALATGRGDTNDDLARAEQLVREWLAKAVQPALLSTTDEELELIVPIARTMNLQLQVPTTGTLSAVVGDTLRHVRVEGRRAGSP
;
A
#
# COMPACT_ATOMS: atom_id res chain seq x y z
N MET A 1 7.78 12.59 20.02
CA MET A 1 6.62 13.26 19.37
C MET A 1 7.05 13.58 17.95
N GLY A 2 6.41 12.97 16.97
CA GLY A 2 6.71 13.21 15.56
C GLY A 2 6.45 14.65 15.15
N ASN A 3 7.06 15.08 14.08
CA ASN A 3 7.05 16.47 13.65
C ASN A 3 6.01 16.73 12.57
N THR A 4 4.76 17.01 12.96
CA THR A 4 3.65 17.34 12.04
C THR A 4 4.01 18.52 11.10
N ALA A 5 4.85 19.46 11.56
CA ALA A 5 5.30 20.57 10.73
C ALA A 5 6.23 20.08 9.59
N GLN A 6 7.08 19.07 9.84
CA GLN A 6 7.90 18.45 8.80
C GLN A 6 7.04 17.68 7.79
N PHE A 7 6.01 16.99 8.25
CA PHE A 7 5.04 16.34 7.35
C PHE A 7 4.40 17.35 6.39
N GLY A 8 3.82 18.44 6.93
CA GLY A 8 3.19 19.47 6.08
C GLY A 8 4.17 20.09 5.09
N ALA A 9 5.40 20.41 5.54
CA ALA A 9 6.44 20.92 4.65
C ALA A 9 6.82 19.91 3.55
N ALA A 10 6.99 18.63 3.91
CA ALA A 10 7.33 17.58 2.95
C ALA A 10 6.22 17.36 1.91
N TRP A 11 4.96 17.37 2.34
CA TRP A 11 3.81 17.27 1.41
C TRP A 11 3.78 18.43 0.42
N CYS A 12 3.83 19.68 0.92
CA CYS A 12 3.82 20.88 0.06
C CYS A 12 4.98 20.87 -0.95
N GLU A 13 6.18 20.49 -0.52
CA GLU A 13 7.34 20.41 -1.41
C GLU A 13 7.22 19.28 -2.44
N LEU A 14 6.63 18.12 -2.07
CA LEU A 14 6.38 17.05 -3.03
C LEU A 14 5.34 17.45 -4.08
N VAL A 15 4.25 18.10 -3.66
CA VAL A 15 3.24 18.62 -4.59
C VAL A 15 3.86 19.58 -5.61
N ALA A 16 4.81 20.43 -5.17
CA ALA A 16 5.50 21.37 -6.05
C ALA A 16 6.55 20.71 -6.94
N GLU A 17 7.16 19.60 -6.51
CA GLU A 17 8.33 18.99 -7.16
C GLU A 17 7.98 17.87 -8.15
N LEU A 18 6.90 17.10 -7.90
CA LEU A 18 6.55 15.93 -8.71
C LEU A 18 5.99 16.32 -10.08
N ASN A 19 6.35 15.53 -11.08
CA ASN A 19 5.81 15.65 -12.45
C ASN A 19 4.43 14.97 -12.53
N TRP A 20 3.39 15.68 -12.12
CA TRP A 20 2.01 15.18 -12.08
C TRP A 20 1.48 14.69 -13.44
N PRO A 21 1.75 15.38 -14.56
CA PRO A 21 1.43 14.85 -15.90
C PRO A 21 2.01 13.48 -16.18
N LEU A 22 3.26 13.23 -15.79
CA LEU A 22 3.90 11.91 -15.97
C LEU A 22 3.25 10.86 -15.05
N LEU A 23 2.99 11.20 -13.80
CA LEU A 23 2.32 10.31 -12.85
C LEU A 23 0.90 9.98 -13.32
N GLY A 24 0.14 10.96 -13.78
CA GLY A 24 -1.23 10.76 -14.26
C GLY A 24 -1.35 9.81 -15.45
N GLN A 25 -0.32 9.69 -16.28
CA GLN A 25 -0.31 8.74 -17.41
C GLN A 25 -0.38 7.27 -16.96
N THR A 26 -0.01 6.96 -15.72
CA THR A 26 -0.11 5.60 -15.16
C THR A 26 -1.56 5.22 -14.84
N TYR A 27 -2.44 6.21 -14.62
CA TYR A 27 -3.79 6.00 -14.12
C TYR A 27 -4.90 6.16 -15.16
N CYS A 28 -4.55 6.60 -16.37
CA CYS A 28 -5.54 6.78 -17.42
C CYS A 28 -5.00 6.41 -18.81
N ASP A 29 -5.89 5.83 -19.65
CA ASP A 29 -5.63 5.59 -21.06
C ASP A 29 -5.71 6.91 -21.82
N GLY A 30 -4.57 7.58 -22.07
CA GLY A 30 -4.53 8.81 -22.85
C GLY A 30 -3.69 9.94 -22.22
N ASP A 31 -4.16 11.19 -22.35
CA ASP A 31 -3.47 12.33 -21.75
C ASP A 31 -3.74 12.44 -20.25
N GLY A 32 -2.83 11.90 -19.44
CA GLY A 32 -2.86 11.98 -17.97
C GLY A 32 -2.52 13.33 -17.37
N SER A 33 -2.33 14.36 -18.22
CA SER A 33 -1.79 15.66 -17.77
C SER A 33 -2.66 16.39 -16.75
N THR A 34 -3.95 16.06 -16.68
CA THR A 34 -4.92 16.66 -15.75
C THR A 34 -5.49 15.67 -14.75
N PHE A 35 -4.96 14.43 -14.70
CA PHE A 35 -5.50 13.41 -13.79
C PHE A 35 -5.32 13.80 -12.32
N PHE A 36 -4.11 14.22 -11.94
CA PHE A 36 -3.82 14.76 -10.62
C PHE A 36 -3.97 16.28 -10.62
N ASP A 37 -5.21 16.77 -10.58
CA ASP A 37 -5.51 18.18 -10.35
C ASP A 37 -5.48 18.53 -8.84
N GLU A 38 -5.63 19.81 -8.51
CA GLU A 38 -5.64 20.28 -7.12
C GLU A 38 -6.72 19.60 -6.27
N VAL A 39 -7.89 19.34 -6.85
CA VAL A 39 -9.02 18.72 -6.12
C VAL A 39 -8.69 17.27 -5.76
N LEU A 40 -8.13 16.50 -6.70
CA LEU A 40 -7.73 15.13 -6.42
C LEU A 40 -6.54 15.06 -5.43
N LEU A 41 -5.59 15.98 -5.54
CA LEU A 41 -4.46 16.05 -4.60
C LEU A 41 -4.91 16.38 -3.17
N ASP A 42 -5.87 17.28 -3.01
CA ASP A 42 -6.50 17.56 -1.71
C ASP A 42 -7.23 16.33 -1.17
N GLN A 43 -7.96 15.60 -2.02
CA GLN A 43 -8.61 14.34 -1.63
C GLN A 43 -7.61 13.26 -1.23
N VAL A 44 -6.48 13.13 -1.93
CA VAL A 44 -5.39 12.22 -1.57
C VAL A 44 -4.82 12.57 -0.19
N LEU A 45 -4.61 13.85 0.09
CA LEU A 45 -4.14 14.31 1.40
C LEU A 45 -5.16 14.02 2.50
N ASP A 46 -6.41 14.41 2.31
CA ASP A 46 -7.47 14.25 3.32
C ASP A 46 -7.72 12.77 3.65
N THR A 47 -7.85 11.92 2.61
CA THR A 47 -7.99 10.47 2.77
C THR A 47 -6.75 9.87 3.46
N GLY A 48 -5.56 10.31 3.05
CA GLY A 48 -4.32 9.86 3.67
C GLY A 48 -4.23 10.21 5.15
N LEU A 49 -4.67 11.41 5.57
CA LEU A 49 -4.71 11.83 6.97
C LEU A 49 -5.74 11.01 7.78
N GLU A 50 -6.91 10.73 7.22
CA GLU A 50 -7.90 9.83 7.84
C GLU A 50 -7.32 8.42 8.05
N LEU A 51 -6.61 7.90 7.05
CA LEU A 51 -5.92 6.62 7.15
C LEU A 51 -4.80 6.63 8.21
N VAL A 52 -4.05 7.73 8.34
CA VAL A 52 -3.01 7.89 9.37
C VAL A 52 -3.62 7.83 10.77
N ASP A 53 -4.73 8.51 11.01
CA ASP A 53 -5.40 8.53 12.32
C ASP A 53 -5.91 7.12 12.68
N SER A 54 -6.54 6.44 11.72
CA SER A 54 -7.03 5.08 11.91
C SER A 54 -5.90 4.07 12.09
N LEU A 55 -4.82 4.18 11.34
CA LEU A 55 -3.60 3.39 11.46
C LEU A 55 -2.95 3.59 12.84
N ALA A 56 -2.73 4.83 13.26
CA ALA A 56 -2.12 5.15 14.55
C ALA A 56 -2.91 4.58 15.73
N ALA A 57 -4.25 4.56 15.63
CA ALA A 57 -5.13 3.98 16.63
C ALA A 57 -5.09 2.44 16.64
N ALA A 58 -4.86 1.81 15.48
CA ALA A 58 -4.90 0.36 15.29
C ALA A 58 -3.54 -0.33 15.52
N LEU A 59 -2.42 0.38 15.33
CA LEU A 59 -1.06 -0.15 15.46
C LEU A 59 -0.83 -0.79 16.84
N PRO A 60 -0.07 -1.89 16.93
CA PRO A 60 0.31 -2.49 18.19
C PRO A 60 1.08 -1.51 19.07
N ARG A 61 0.67 -1.36 20.34
CA ARG A 61 1.34 -0.44 21.30
C ARG A 61 2.80 -0.77 21.56
N ARG A 62 3.19 -2.02 21.36
CA ARG A 62 4.56 -2.54 21.47
C ARG A 62 4.83 -3.35 20.21
N GLY A 63 5.18 -2.65 19.15
CA GLY A 63 5.48 -3.23 17.86
C GLY A 63 6.96 -3.07 17.50
N ALA A 64 7.31 -3.54 16.30
CA ALA A 64 8.64 -3.38 15.73
C ALA A 64 8.92 -1.94 15.26
N ALA A 65 7.90 -1.08 15.22
CA ALA A 65 7.92 0.25 14.64
C ALA A 65 8.45 0.24 13.19
N ARG A 66 8.09 -0.81 12.45
CA ARG A 66 8.54 -1.05 11.09
C ARG A 66 7.36 -1.46 10.21
N SER A 67 7.28 -0.84 9.03
CA SER A 67 6.25 -1.09 8.04
C SER A 67 6.84 -1.62 6.75
N VAL A 68 6.10 -2.51 6.05
CA VAL A 68 6.41 -2.89 4.68
C VAL A 68 5.22 -2.57 3.78
N TYR A 69 5.48 -1.79 2.75
CA TYR A 69 4.53 -1.39 1.72
C TYR A 69 4.88 -2.10 0.41
N VAL A 70 3.90 -2.76 -0.19
CA VAL A 70 4.01 -3.39 -1.51
C VAL A 70 3.05 -2.70 -2.45
N GLY A 71 3.56 -2.19 -3.58
CA GLY A 71 2.76 -1.55 -4.61
C GLY A 71 2.26 -0.14 -4.30
N ALA A 72 2.64 0.43 -3.14
CA ALA A 72 2.21 1.79 -2.80
C ALA A 72 2.71 2.83 -3.83
N ALA A 73 1.87 3.83 -4.09
CA ALA A 73 2.12 4.83 -5.12
C ALA A 73 1.69 6.24 -4.64
N VAL A 74 1.11 7.06 -5.52
CA VAL A 74 0.71 8.44 -5.20
C VAL A 74 -0.32 8.49 -4.07
N ALA A 75 -1.31 7.58 -4.08
CA ALA A 75 -2.39 7.56 -3.09
C ALA A 75 -1.89 7.37 -1.65
N GLU A 76 -0.77 6.65 -1.48
CA GLU A 76 -0.18 6.33 -0.18
C GLU A 76 0.90 7.32 0.26
N LEU A 77 1.26 8.32 -0.54
CA LEU A 77 2.30 9.29 -0.17
C LEU A 77 2.06 9.97 1.19
N PRO A 78 0.83 10.46 1.51
CA PRO A 78 0.60 11.05 2.82
C PRO A 78 0.84 10.06 3.96
N LEU A 79 0.43 8.79 3.78
CA LEU A 79 0.60 7.74 4.78
C LEU A 79 2.08 7.38 5.00
N LEU A 80 2.84 7.21 3.89
CA LEU A 80 4.28 6.93 3.91
C LEU A 80 5.06 8.05 4.62
N LEU A 81 4.72 9.32 4.32
CA LEU A 81 5.31 10.49 4.97
C LEU A 81 4.97 10.53 6.46
N ALA A 82 3.70 10.30 6.82
CA ALA A 82 3.26 10.35 8.20
C ALA A 82 3.86 9.22 9.05
N GLU A 83 3.92 7.98 8.53
CA GLU A 83 4.59 6.90 9.25
C GLU A 83 6.06 7.25 9.54
N THR A 84 6.76 7.82 8.57
CA THR A 84 8.17 8.18 8.74
C THR A 84 8.38 9.40 9.64
N LEU A 85 7.64 10.50 9.41
CA LEU A 85 7.90 11.80 10.03
C LEU A 85 7.10 12.03 11.32
N VAL A 86 5.89 11.44 11.41
CA VAL A 86 4.99 11.67 12.56
C VAL A 86 5.00 10.49 13.51
N LEU A 87 4.97 9.26 12.99
CA LEU A 87 4.94 8.05 13.81
C LEU A 87 6.33 7.47 14.09
N ASP A 88 7.39 8.07 13.54
CA ASP A 88 8.80 7.67 13.73
C ASP A 88 9.05 6.18 13.44
N ARG A 89 8.56 5.73 12.27
CA ARG A 89 8.62 4.33 11.84
C ARG A 89 9.62 4.12 10.70
N GLU A 90 10.28 2.99 10.68
CA GLU A 90 11.07 2.53 9.54
C GLU A 90 10.11 1.97 8.47
N VAL A 91 10.16 2.51 7.26
CA VAL A 91 9.29 2.12 6.15
C VAL A 91 10.10 1.45 5.04
N HIS A 92 9.82 0.17 4.78
CA HIS A 92 10.26 -0.54 3.59
C HIS A 92 9.20 -0.39 2.51
N TRP A 93 9.49 0.38 1.48
CA TRP A 93 8.58 0.62 0.35
C TRP A 93 9.07 -0.12 -0.88
N LEU A 94 8.32 -1.12 -1.32
CA LEU A 94 8.64 -2.01 -2.44
C LEU A 94 7.65 -1.80 -3.58
N ASN A 95 8.18 -1.65 -4.79
CA ASN A 95 7.36 -1.50 -5.98
C ASN A 95 8.04 -2.11 -7.21
N LEU A 96 7.28 -2.31 -8.29
CA LEU A 96 7.83 -2.71 -9.57
C LEU A 96 8.59 -1.56 -10.23
N PRO A 97 9.64 -1.84 -11.02
CA PRO A 97 10.34 -0.79 -11.74
C PRO A 97 9.43 -0.18 -12.82
N GLY A 98 9.40 1.15 -12.90
CA GLY A 98 8.59 1.87 -13.88
C GLY A 98 8.81 3.38 -13.84
N PRO A 99 8.18 4.12 -14.78
CA PRO A 99 8.30 5.59 -14.83
C PRO A 99 7.80 6.25 -13.55
N GLU A 100 6.67 5.78 -13.00
CA GLU A 100 6.08 6.28 -11.76
C GLU A 100 7.06 6.16 -10.59
N VAL A 101 7.62 4.97 -10.37
CA VAL A 101 8.58 4.70 -9.28
C VAL A 101 9.83 5.55 -9.42
N ASN A 102 10.29 5.77 -10.65
CA ASN A 102 11.46 6.62 -10.90
C ASN A 102 11.17 8.09 -10.56
N GLU A 103 9.98 8.58 -10.92
CA GLU A 103 9.57 9.95 -10.61
C GLU A 103 9.35 10.15 -9.11
N LEU A 104 8.65 9.23 -8.45
CA LEU A 104 8.47 9.27 -6.99
C LEU A 104 9.81 9.27 -6.27
N ARG A 105 10.74 8.40 -6.67
CA ARG A 105 12.10 8.37 -6.10
C ARG A 105 12.82 9.69 -6.30
N ARG A 106 12.76 10.28 -7.51
CA ARG A 106 13.38 11.58 -7.83
C ARG A 106 12.83 12.68 -6.93
N GLY A 107 11.50 12.83 -6.88
CA GLY A 107 10.85 13.86 -6.07
C GLY A 107 11.16 13.74 -4.59
N LEU A 108 11.02 12.53 -4.03
CA LEU A 108 11.33 12.26 -2.62
C LEU A 108 12.81 12.54 -2.28
N GLN A 109 13.75 12.21 -3.18
CA GLN A 109 15.18 12.51 -2.99
C GLN A 109 15.45 14.01 -2.95
N VAL A 110 14.83 14.79 -3.86
CA VAL A 110 14.96 16.25 -3.90
C VAL A 110 14.40 16.86 -2.60
N VAL A 111 13.19 16.48 -2.22
CA VAL A 111 12.53 17.00 -1.01
C VAL A 111 13.30 16.60 0.26
N SER A 112 13.76 15.35 0.35
CA SER A 112 14.60 14.85 1.44
C SER A 112 15.85 15.71 1.63
N THR A 113 16.52 16.02 0.53
CA THR A 113 17.73 16.87 0.52
C THR A 113 17.40 18.31 0.91
N LYS A 114 16.32 18.89 0.36
CA LYS A 114 15.92 20.30 0.56
C LYS A 114 15.52 20.55 2.03
N LEU A 115 14.81 19.62 2.64
CA LEU A 115 14.33 19.75 4.02
C LEU A 115 15.29 19.18 5.06
N GLY A 116 16.32 18.45 4.64
CA GLY A 116 17.25 17.78 5.57
C GLY A 116 16.58 16.68 6.39
N VAL A 117 15.57 16.00 5.83
CA VAL A 117 14.82 14.92 6.48
C VAL A 117 15.01 13.61 5.73
N HIS A 118 14.90 12.48 6.43
CA HIS A 118 14.85 11.19 5.77
C HIS A 118 13.43 10.88 5.33
N LEU A 119 13.22 10.67 4.02
CA LEU A 119 11.94 10.21 3.46
C LEU A 119 12.09 8.79 2.90
N PRO A 120 11.05 7.95 3.01
CA PRO A 120 11.08 6.59 2.47
C PRO A 120 11.25 6.64 0.96
N GLN A 121 12.04 5.71 0.43
CA GLN A 121 12.32 5.64 -1.01
C GLN A 121 11.77 4.34 -1.59
N PRO A 122 11.04 4.38 -2.73
CA PRO A 122 10.57 3.16 -3.36
C PRO A 122 11.76 2.33 -3.86
N ALA A 123 11.82 1.07 -3.44
CA ALA A 123 12.82 0.10 -3.84
C ALA A 123 12.23 -0.92 -4.83
N THR A 124 13.03 -1.34 -5.80
CA THR A 124 12.62 -2.31 -6.83
C THR A 124 13.15 -3.73 -6.57
N HIS A 125 13.64 -3.99 -5.36
CA HIS A 125 13.98 -5.35 -4.94
C HIS A 125 12.77 -6.06 -4.35
N GLY A 126 12.75 -7.39 -4.44
CA GLY A 126 11.64 -8.19 -3.90
C GLY A 126 11.57 -8.24 -2.37
N LEU A 127 10.43 -8.69 -1.86
CA LEU A 127 10.14 -8.93 -0.43
C LEU A 127 11.18 -9.79 0.29
N MET A 128 11.90 -10.64 -0.43
CA MET A 128 12.96 -11.51 0.13
C MET A 128 14.08 -10.74 0.85
N ARG A 129 14.25 -9.46 0.58
CA ARG A 129 15.23 -8.61 1.29
C ARG A 129 14.73 -8.04 2.60
N VAL A 130 13.42 -8.08 2.84
CA VAL A 130 12.83 -7.72 4.13
C VAL A 130 12.87 -8.95 5.02
N PRO A 131 13.45 -8.90 6.23
CA PRO A 131 13.49 -10.06 7.12
C PRO A 131 12.09 -10.53 7.52
N ASP A 132 11.91 -11.84 7.71
CA ASP A 132 10.66 -12.39 8.24
C ASP A 132 10.45 -11.96 9.69
N ALA A 133 9.19 -11.90 10.11
CA ALA A 133 8.76 -11.49 11.45
C ALA A 133 9.45 -10.19 11.93
N SER A 134 9.56 -9.19 11.05
CA SER A 134 10.27 -7.94 11.34
C SER A 134 9.38 -6.70 11.28
N CYS A 135 8.18 -6.78 10.70
CA CYS A 135 7.28 -5.64 10.51
C CYS A 135 5.99 -5.84 11.33
N ASP A 136 5.53 -4.80 11.99
CA ASP A 136 4.25 -4.79 12.71
C ASP A 136 3.13 -4.07 11.95
N HIS A 137 3.45 -3.49 10.78
CA HIS A 137 2.49 -3.02 9.81
C HIS A 137 2.87 -3.51 8.40
N LEU A 138 1.89 -4.06 7.70
CA LEU A 138 2.02 -4.53 6.33
C LEU A 138 0.94 -3.88 5.47
N TRP A 139 1.35 -3.24 4.37
CA TRP A 139 0.49 -2.63 3.37
C TRP A 139 0.56 -3.40 2.07
N LEU A 140 -0.61 -3.80 1.56
CA LEU A 140 -0.81 -4.33 0.23
C LEU A 140 -2.23 -3.94 -0.18
N ALA A 141 -2.35 -2.96 -1.06
CA ALA A 141 -3.63 -2.44 -1.49
C ALA A 141 -3.60 -2.24 -3.01
N SER A 142 -4.63 -2.75 -3.68
CA SER A 142 -4.81 -2.70 -5.14
C SER A 142 -3.66 -3.34 -5.94
N VAL A 143 -2.89 -4.24 -5.34
CA VAL A 143 -1.77 -4.97 -5.97
C VAL A 143 -2.25 -6.24 -6.66
N LEU A 144 -3.10 -7.03 -5.97
CA LEU A 144 -3.65 -8.28 -6.53
C LEU A 144 -4.78 -8.00 -7.52
N THR A 145 -5.29 -6.77 -7.53
CA THR A 145 -6.27 -6.25 -8.47
C THR A 145 -5.64 -5.40 -9.58
N ASP A 146 -4.32 -5.27 -9.61
CA ASP A 146 -3.62 -4.54 -10.67
C ASP A 146 -3.77 -5.27 -12.04
N PRO A 147 -4.31 -4.60 -13.08
CA PRO A 147 -4.59 -5.22 -14.37
C PRO A 147 -3.34 -5.55 -15.19
N GLU A 148 -2.19 -4.98 -14.87
CA GLU A 148 -0.92 -5.32 -15.52
C GLU A 148 -0.21 -6.47 -14.82
N ALA A 149 -0.22 -6.48 -13.49
CA ALA A 149 0.43 -7.50 -12.69
C ALA A 149 -0.38 -8.80 -12.60
N PHE A 150 -1.71 -8.70 -12.41
CA PHE A 150 -2.63 -9.84 -12.20
C PHE A 150 -3.91 -9.68 -13.02
N PRO A 151 -3.85 -9.66 -14.37
CA PRO A 151 -4.98 -9.31 -15.21
C PRO A 151 -6.21 -10.21 -15.03
N SER A 152 -6.03 -11.52 -14.84
CA SER A 152 -7.16 -12.44 -14.65
C SER A 152 -7.79 -12.32 -13.26
N LEU A 153 -7.02 -11.96 -12.25
CA LEU A 153 -7.55 -11.66 -10.90
C LEU A 153 -8.30 -10.34 -10.87
N HIS A 154 -7.78 -9.31 -11.55
CA HIS A 154 -8.49 -8.06 -11.77
C HIS A 154 -9.88 -8.30 -12.36
N ASP A 155 -9.95 -9.05 -13.49
CA ASP A 155 -11.22 -9.36 -14.15
C ASP A 155 -12.18 -10.12 -13.23
N ARG A 156 -11.66 -11.02 -12.39
CA ARG A 156 -12.45 -11.83 -11.47
C ARG A 156 -12.96 -11.03 -10.28
N LEU A 157 -12.06 -10.31 -9.59
CA LEU A 157 -12.37 -9.61 -8.33
C LEU A 157 -13.29 -8.40 -8.55
N TYR A 158 -13.21 -7.77 -9.73
CA TYR A 158 -14.15 -6.70 -10.13
C TYR A 158 -15.34 -7.21 -10.97
N GLU A 159 -15.62 -8.52 -10.97
CA GLU A 159 -16.73 -9.15 -11.70
C GLU A 159 -16.75 -8.81 -13.21
N ARG A 160 -15.56 -8.55 -13.80
CA ARG A 160 -15.41 -8.18 -15.22
C ARG A 160 -15.18 -9.37 -16.14
N ALA A 161 -14.91 -10.56 -15.61
CA ALA A 161 -14.62 -11.76 -16.39
C ALA A 161 -15.74 -12.05 -17.39
N GLY A 162 -15.37 -12.15 -18.68
CA GLY A 162 -16.32 -12.36 -19.77
C GLY A 162 -17.15 -11.15 -20.19
N SER A 163 -16.93 -9.97 -19.59
CA SER A 163 -17.57 -8.71 -19.98
C SER A 163 -16.75 -7.95 -21.03
N ALA A 164 -17.33 -6.88 -21.60
CA ALA A 164 -16.60 -5.97 -22.50
C ALA A 164 -15.52 -5.13 -21.77
N LEU A 165 -15.56 -5.11 -20.44
CA LEU A 165 -14.59 -4.40 -19.58
C LEU A 165 -13.45 -5.31 -19.11
N ALA A 166 -13.47 -6.60 -19.47
CA ALA A 166 -12.41 -7.53 -19.09
C ALA A 166 -11.10 -7.18 -19.79
N THR A 167 -9.99 -7.37 -19.08
CA THR A 167 -8.66 -7.24 -19.70
C THR A 167 -8.44 -8.28 -20.79
N GLY A 168 -9.09 -9.45 -20.67
CA GLY A 168 -8.98 -10.58 -21.58
C GLY A 168 -7.57 -11.19 -21.63
N ARG A 169 -6.74 -10.90 -20.64
CA ARG A 169 -5.34 -11.34 -20.55
C ARG A 169 -5.10 -12.19 -19.30
N GLY A 170 -3.97 -12.89 -19.30
CA GLY A 170 -3.52 -13.71 -18.16
C GLY A 170 -4.14 -15.11 -18.15
N ASP A 171 -3.50 -15.98 -17.36
CA ASP A 171 -4.02 -17.30 -16.99
C ASP A 171 -4.40 -17.27 -15.52
N THR A 172 -5.64 -17.65 -15.21
CA THR A 172 -6.17 -17.56 -13.84
C THR A 172 -5.38 -18.42 -12.85
N ASN A 173 -4.88 -19.59 -13.27
CA ASN A 173 -4.12 -20.46 -12.39
C ASN A 173 -2.71 -19.87 -12.11
N ASP A 174 -2.07 -19.32 -13.13
CA ASP A 174 -0.76 -18.69 -12.99
C ASP A 174 -0.85 -17.44 -12.12
N ASP A 175 -1.83 -16.57 -12.35
CA ASP A 175 -2.05 -15.37 -11.53
C ASP A 175 -2.38 -15.73 -10.08
N LEU A 176 -3.23 -16.74 -9.85
CA LEU A 176 -3.54 -17.24 -8.50
C LEU A 176 -2.28 -17.77 -7.79
N ALA A 177 -1.47 -18.56 -8.48
CA ALA A 177 -0.23 -19.12 -7.89
C ALA A 177 0.76 -18.01 -7.51
N ARG A 178 0.92 -16.99 -8.38
CA ARG A 178 1.77 -15.83 -8.12
C ARG A 178 1.25 -14.98 -6.97
N ALA A 179 -0.07 -14.74 -6.93
CA ALA A 179 -0.72 -13.99 -5.86
C ALA A 179 -0.59 -14.73 -4.52
N GLU A 180 -0.82 -16.06 -4.49
CA GLU A 180 -0.65 -16.89 -3.29
C GLU A 180 0.80 -16.81 -2.78
N GLN A 181 1.78 -16.91 -3.65
CA GLN A 181 3.19 -16.79 -3.28
C GLN A 181 3.48 -15.40 -2.70
N LEU A 182 3.06 -14.32 -3.38
CA LEU A 182 3.25 -12.95 -2.90
C LEU A 182 2.63 -12.74 -1.52
N VAL A 183 1.38 -13.18 -1.33
CA VAL A 183 0.68 -13.02 -0.05
C VAL A 183 1.37 -13.82 1.07
N ARG A 184 1.83 -15.05 0.80
CA ARG A 184 2.59 -15.84 1.79
C ARG A 184 3.89 -15.16 2.20
N GLU A 185 4.67 -14.68 1.23
CA GLU A 185 5.92 -13.97 1.48
C GLU A 185 5.67 -12.67 2.25
N TRP A 186 4.62 -11.94 1.91
CA TRP A 186 4.23 -10.70 2.58
C TRP A 186 3.78 -10.96 4.02
N LEU A 187 2.88 -11.92 4.25
CA LEU A 187 2.42 -12.28 5.60
C LEU A 187 3.56 -12.82 6.49
N ALA A 188 4.58 -13.46 5.91
CA ALA A 188 5.75 -13.92 6.66
C ALA A 188 6.56 -12.76 7.27
N LYS A 189 6.43 -11.53 6.76
CA LYS A 189 7.09 -10.34 7.33
C LYS A 189 6.47 -9.88 8.64
N ALA A 190 5.22 -10.32 8.94
CA ALA A 190 4.50 -9.90 10.14
C ALA A 190 5.14 -10.42 11.44
N VAL A 191 5.49 -9.50 12.33
CA VAL A 191 5.69 -9.80 13.75
C VAL A 191 4.34 -9.77 14.45
N GLN A 192 4.02 -10.79 15.25
CA GLN A 192 2.68 -10.88 15.85
C GLN A 192 2.65 -10.27 17.26
N PRO A 193 1.63 -9.46 17.58
CA PRO A 193 0.52 -9.02 16.74
C PRO A 193 0.99 -8.01 15.68
N ALA A 194 0.32 -8.01 14.51
CA ALA A 194 0.57 -7.07 13.43
C ALA A 194 -0.72 -6.46 12.90
N LEU A 195 -0.58 -5.45 12.06
CA LEU A 195 -1.66 -4.83 11.33
C LEU A 195 -1.45 -5.05 9.83
N LEU A 196 -2.48 -5.45 9.10
CA LEU A 196 -2.52 -5.47 7.65
C LEU A 196 -3.40 -4.34 7.15
N SER A 197 -2.96 -3.61 6.15
CA SER A 197 -3.78 -2.65 5.42
C SER A 197 -3.94 -3.14 4.00
N THR A 198 -5.18 -3.40 3.59
CA THR A 198 -5.53 -4.00 2.29
C THR A 198 -6.96 -3.64 1.90
N THR A 199 -7.37 -3.97 0.68
CA THR A 199 -8.72 -3.72 0.18
C THR A 199 -9.68 -4.87 0.45
N ASP A 200 -10.99 -4.62 0.36
CA ASP A 200 -12.02 -5.65 0.51
C ASP A 200 -11.88 -6.75 -0.54
N GLU A 201 -11.58 -6.37 -1.78
CA GLU A 201 -11.40 -7.28 -2.91
C GLU A 201 -10.23 -8.23 -2.66
N GLU A 202 -9.12 -7.72 -2.16
CA GLU A 202 -7.93 -8.53 -1.89
C GLU A 202 -8.10 -9.46 -0.68
N LEU A 203 -8.94 -9.09 0.29
CA LEU A 203 -9.25 -9.94 1.44
C LEU A 203 -9.84 -11.30 1.04
N GLU A 204 -10.50 -11.39 -0.10
CA GLU A 204 -11.01 -12.68 -0.63
C GLU A 204 -9.88 -13.69 -0.85
N LEU A 205 -8.70 -13.21 -1.26
CA LEU A 205 -7.51 -14.04 -1.46
C LEU A 205 -6.67 -14.17 -0.18
N ILE A 206 -6.48 -13.07 0.55
CA ILE A 206 -5.61 -13.02 1.73
C ILE A 206 -6.15 -13.90 2.87
N VAL A 207 -7.46 -13.87 3.15
CA VAL A 207 -8.06 -14.60 4.28
C VAL A 207 -7.86 -16.12 4.18
N PRO A 208 -8.13 -16.80 3.05
CA PRO A 208 -7.85 -18.23 2.93
C PRO A 208 -6.38 -18.57 3.13
N ILE A 209 -5.46 -17.78 2.56
CA ILE A 209 -4.02 -18.00 2.64
C ILE A 209 -3.55 -17.84 4.11
N ALA A 210 -3.96 -16.78 4.78
CA ALA A 210 -3.64 -16.55 6.20
C ALA A 210 -4.08 -17.73 7.08
N ARG A 211 -5.25 -18.29 6.83
CA ARG A 211 -5.74 -19.50 7.54
C ARG A 211 -4.81 -20.69 7.36
N THR A 212 -4.27 -20.92 6.15
CA THR A 212 -3.31 -22.01 5.92
C THR A 212 -1.98 -21.78 6.65
N MET A 213 -1.64 -20.53 6.94
CA MET A 213 -0.46 -20.12 7.72
C MET A 213 -0.73 -20.08 9.24
N ASN A 214 -1.89 -20.54 9.69
CA ASN A 214 -2.34 -20.48 11.10
C ASN A 214 -2.42 -19.05 11.67
N LEU A 215 -2.67 -18.06 10.82
CA LEU A 215 -2.93 -16.68 11.21
C LEU A 215 -4.44 -16.45 11.37
N GLN A 216 -4.81 -15.69 12.38
CA GLN A 216 -6.18 -15.22 12.57
C GLN A 216 -6.27 -13.75 12.19
N LEU A 217 -7.18 -13.44 11.27
CA LEU A 217 -7.44 -12.07 10.82
C LEU A 217 -8.73 -11.57 11.49
N GLN A 218 -8.64 -10.40 12.11
CA GLN A 218 -9.80 -9.68 12.66
C GLN A 218 -10.09 -8.50 11.71
N VAL A 219 -11.03 -8.72 10.79
CA VAL A 219 -11.44 -7.73 9.80
C VAL A 219 -12.44 -6.77 10.47
N PRO A 220 -12.16 -5.45 10.50
CA PRO A 220 -13.11 -4.46 11.02
C PRO A 220 -14.32 -4.32 10.08
N THR A 221 -15.45 -3.85 10.62
CA THR A 221 -16.67 -3.58 9.84
C THR A 221 -16.62 -2.26 9.07
N THR A 222 -15.75 -1.35 9.48
CA THR A 222 -15.56 -0.03 8.84
C THR A 222 -14.27 -0.01 8.04
N GLY A 223 -14.25 0.73 6.96
CA GLY A 223 -13.07 0.99 6.13
C GLY A 223 -13.11 2.41 5.57
N THR A 224 -12.02 2.86 4.99
CA THR A 224 -11.86 4.18 4.35
C THR A 224 -11.77 3.99 2.84
N LEU A 225 -12.51 4.78 2.09
CA LEU A 225 -12.48 4.73 0.62
C LEU A 225 -11.18 5.36 0.10
N SER A 226 -10.46 4.64 -0.76
CA SER A 226 -9.26 5.17 -1.42
C SER A 226 -9.60 6.35 -2.34
N ALA A 227 -8.80 7.41 -2.31
CA ALA A 227 -9.04 8.61 -3.12
C ALA A 227 -8.82 8.40 -4.62
N VAL A 228 -7.92 7.49 -5.01
CA VAL A 228 -7.50 7.32 -6.41
C VAL A 228 -8.25 6.20 -7.10
N VAL A 229 -8.27 5.02 -6.49
CA VAL A 229 -8.86 3.80 -7.11
C VAL A 229 -10.28 3.50 -6.64
N GLY A 230 -10.74 4.13 -5.54
CA GLY A 230 -12.10 3.97 -5.03
C GLY A 230 -12.35 2.66 -4.26
N ASP A 231 -11.32 1.85 -4.01
CA ASP A 231 -11.44 0.61 -3.23
C ASP A 231 -11.56 0.92 -1.73
N THR A 232 -12.27 0.06 -0.99
CA THR A 232 -12.40 0.19 0.47
C THR A 232 -11.19 -0.40 1.18
N LEU A 233 -10.38 0.45 1.81
CA LEU A 233 -9.22 0.07 2.61
C LEU A 233 -9.61 -0.30 4.03
N ARG A 234 -9.01 -1.37 4.57
CA ARG A 234 -9.21 -1.83 5.94
C ARG A 234 -7.91 -2.07 6.67
N HIS A 235 -7.88 -1.72 7.95
CA HIS A 235 -6.79 -2.06 8.87
C HIS A 235 -7.16 -3.33 9.65
N VAL A 236 -6.67 -4.46 9.20
CA VAL A 236 -6.99 -5.81 9.70
C VAL A 236 -5.96 -6.25 10.73
N ARG A 237 -6.38 -6.64 11.93
CA ARG A 237 -5.45 -7.18 12.94
C ARG A 237 -5.08 -8.61 12.63
N VAL A 238 -3.80 -8.92 12.80
CA VAL A 238 -3.22 -10.26 12.64
C VAL A 238 -2.78 -10.78 13.99
N GLU A 239 -3.30 -11.93 14.38
CA GLU A 239 -2.89 -12.65 15.58
C GLU A 239 -2.47 -14.07 15.21
N GLY A 240 -1.42 -14.58 15.85
CA GLY A 240 -1.11 -16.00 15.79
C GLY A 240 -2.14 -16.81 16.57
N ARG A 241 -2.49 -17.99 16.10
CA ARG A 241 -3.27 -18.91 16.96
C ARG A 241 -2.47 -19.17 18.24
N ARG A 242 -3.09 -18.89 19.38
CA ARG A 242 -2.53 -19.37 20.66
C ARG A 242 -2.44 -20.90 20.57
N ALA A 243 -1.22 -21.42 20.74
CA ALA A 243 -1.05 -22.86 20.93
C ALA A 243 -1.89 -23.28 22.15
N GLY A 244 -3.02 -23.96 21.93
CA GLY A 244 -3.81 -24.50 23.02
C GLY A 244 -5.30 -24.17 23.10
N SER A 245 -5.92 -23.61 22.04
CA SER A 245 -7.39 -23.60 21.96
C SER A 245 -7.84 -24.79 21.12
N PRO A 246 -8.55 -25.76 21.71
CA PRO A 246 -9.09 -26.92 20.99
C PRO A 246 -10.18 -26.53 19.99
#